data_ddb99150a4b9c26f982668617e4505ce
#
_entry.id   ddb99150a4b9c26f982668617e4505ce
#
_cell.length_a   1.000
_cell.length_b   1.000
_cell.length_c   1.000
_cell.angle_alpha   90.00
_cell.angle_beta   90.00
_cell.angle_gamma   90.00
#
_symmetry.space_group_name_H-M   'P 1'
#
loop_
_entity.id
_entity.type
_entity.pdbx_description
1 polymer ?
#
loop_
_entity_poly.entity_id
_entity_poly.type
_entity_poly.pdbx_seq_one_letter_code
_entity_poly.pdbx_strand_id
1 'polypeptide(L)'
;KNEEPNELLLSVLEKTQKDGYFTFGEMLLYAQKVLKEWDEIPKAIQRRFPILFIDEAQDTDTFQWNLLKKAFNSDGELSIRQGFGDSNQAIYGNLYADDTTENFPRENALVLSESRRFDSSISSLANTVALSKAQMDGTDNEFTQKGIKHTIFLFEKENAAQVIDEFGQLILDTFSDEELKTYEKEGVHVIGMIHDKKEETKDNQFPKGIYDYWNAYEARKANKRTTPKNLIDYFRKGIEEFQNNGEKSEQIEWICKGLRRLVNKAKECNYIPATGNSINAIMKLLSDEQKKDFRKLLMLLADFGNLISKEDWKSMVIIMKKILSLFETEPNEDVNKCGKWVEDQEKSNENSNENSDDKKLLPNYYVYCDEETKREVDMEFGSIHSVKGRTHLATLVLETFMKSHNMKSILDYLCGEPPKRMKSSSEKRLKCQYVAMTRARALICLAIPIDFVDEKMQMKLQQKGWNLKIV
;
A
#
# COMPACT_ATOMS: atom_id res chain seq x y z
N LYS A 1 -22.76 32.97 6.77
CA LYS A 1 -22.93 32.30 5.49
C LYS A 1 -21.90 32.94 4.60
N ASN A 2 -20.77 32.31 4.40
CA ASN A 2 -19.63 32.87 3.67
C ASN A 2 -19.72 32.39 2.22
N GLU A 3 -20.22 33.24 1.32
CA GLU A 3 -20.23 32.97 -0.13
C GLU A 3 -18.84 33.21 -0.76
N GLU A 4 -18.04 34.15 -0.21
CA GLU A 4 -16.69 34.47 -0.69
C GLU A 4 -15.70 33.30 -0.81
N PRO A 5 -15.61 32.32 0.15
CA PRO A 5 -14.68 31.20 0.01
C PRO A 5 -15.00 30.28 -1.18
N ASN A 6 -16.26 30.18 -1.59
CA ASN A 6 -16.70 29.34 -2.70
C ASN A 6 -16.29 29.93 -4.06
N GLU A 7 -16.38 31.27 -4.23
CA GLU A 7 -15.98 31.92 -5.49
C GLU A 7 -14.48 31.86 -5.71
N LEU A 8 -13.68 32.06 -4.67
CA LEU A 8 -12.23 31.87 -4.74
C LEU A 8 -11.84 30.45 -5.07
N LEU A 9 -12.48 29.47 -4.44
CA LEU A 9 -12.24 28.06 -4.71
C LEU A 9 -12.59 27.70 -6.16
N LEU A 10 -13.74 28.16 -6.66
CA LEU A 10 -14.14 27.95 -8.06
C LEU A 10 -13.15 28.57 -9.04
N SER A 11 -12.68 29.79 -8.79
CA SER A 11 -11.69 30.45 -9.66
C SER A 11 -10.35 29.69 -9.70
N VAL A 12 -9.91 29.13 -8.57
CA VAL A 12 -8.70 28.29 -8.50
C VAL A 12 -8.92 26.98 -9.28
N LEU A 13 -10.07 26.33 -9.10
CA LEU A 13 -10.40 25.10 -9.84
C LEU A 13 -10.44 25.35 -11.35
N GLU A 14 -11.11 26.41 -11.80
CA GLU A 14 -11.15 26.77 -13.23
C GLU A 14 -9.75 27.03 -13.81
N LYS A 15 -8.89 27.70 -13.05
CA LYS A 15 -7.51 27.95 -13.48
C LYS A 15 -6.73 26.65 -13.59
N THR A 16 -6.80 25.77 -12.59
CA THR A 16 -6.11 24.47 -12.62
C THR A 16 -6.60 23.60 -13.76
N GLN A 17 -7.92 23.61 -14.06
CA GLN A 17 -8.50 22.88 -15.20
C GLN A 17 -8.01 23.43 -16.55
N LYS A 18 -7.92 24.76 -16.72
CA LYS A 18 -7.35 25.37 -17.92
C LYS A 18 -5.88 24.99 -18.11
N ASP A 19 -5.15 24.80 -17.02
CA ASP A 19 -3.76 24.34 -17.04
C ASP A 19 -3.65 22.81 -17.24
N GLY A 20 -4.77 22.09 -17.36
CA GLY A 20 -4.84 20.64 -17.60
C GLY A 20 -4.71 19.77 -16.34
N TYR A 21 -4.90 20.34 -15.15
CA TYR A 21 -4.90 19.62 -13.88
C TYR A 21 -6.32 19.38 -13.39
N PHE A 22 -6.65 18.15 -13.07
CA PHE A 22 -7.96 17.74 -12.59
C PHE A 22 -7.81 16.94 -11.28
N THR A 23 -8.71 17.17 -10.35
CA THR A 23 -8.88 16.30 -9.20
C THR A 23 -9.52 14.98 -9.65
N PHE A 24 -9.36 13.92 -8.86
CA PHE A 24 -9.99 12.63 -9.17
C PHE A 24 -11.51 12.73 -9.31
N GLY A 25 -12.17 13.51 -8.44
CA GLY A 25 -13.63 13.74 -8.53
C GLY A 25 -14.05 14.47 -9.81
N GLU A 26 -13.27 15.46 -10.24
CA GLU A 26 -13.54 16.19 -11.50
C GLU A 26 -13.44 15.30 -12.72
N MET A 27 -12.46 14.37 -12.76
CA MET A 27 -12.33 13.41 -13.86
C MET A 27 -13.59 12.54 -14.00
N LEU A 28 -14.15 12.09 -12.87
CA LEU A 28 -15.40 11.31 -12.87
C LEU A 28 -16.61 12.14 -13.34
N LEU A 29 -16.70 13.41 -12.92
CA LEU A 29 -17.76 14.32 -13.37
C LEU A 29 -17.66 14.63 -14.88
N TYR A 30 -16.45 14.82 -15.40
CA TYR A 30 -16.24 14.98 -16.84
C TYR A 30 -16.58 13.73 -17.62
N ALA A 31 -16.21 12.54 -17.12
CA ALA A 31 -16.61 11.27 -17.72
C ALA A 31 -18.15 11.14 -17.77
N GLN A 32 -18.86 11.51 -16.71
CA GLN A 32 -20.31 11.53 -16.68
C GLN A 32 -20.90 12.46 -17.74
N LYS A 33 -20.35 13.69 -17.85
CA LYS A 33 -20.79 14.68 -18.84
C LYS A 33 -20.60 14.15 -20.26
N VAL A 34 -19.41 13.66 -20.58
CA VAL A 34 -19.07 13.10 -21.89
C VAL A 34 -20.02 11.93 -22.25
N LEU A 35 -20.21 10.97 -21.34
CA LEU A 35 -21.12 9.85 -21.58
C LEU A 35 -22.60 10.25 -21.68
N LYS A 36 -22.98 11.45 -21.19
CA LYS A 36 -24.33 12.00 -21.31
C LYS A 36 -24.55 12.77 -22.59
N GLU A 37 -23.55 13.51 -23.06
CA GLU A 37 -23.66 14.43 -24.21
C GLU A 37 -23.42 13.73 -25.56
N TRP A 38 -22.64 12.66 -25.59
CA TRP A 38 -22.24 11.96 -26.83
C TRP A 38 -22.55 10.47 -26.78
N ASP A 39 -23.68 10.06 -27.32
CA ASP A 39 -24.13 8.66 -27.35
C ASP A 39 -23.22 7.74 -28.19
N GLU A 40 -22.42 8.28 -29.09
CA GLU A 40 -21.47 7.50 -29.89
C GLU A 40 -20.25 7.05 -29.10
N ILE A 41 -19.90 7.74 -28.00
CA ILE A 41 -18.73 7.40 -27.19
C ILE A 41 -18.89 6.04 -26.49
N PRO A 42 -19.99 5.74 -25.79
CA PRO A 42 -20.22 4.39 -25.26
C PRO A 42 -20.13 3.31 -26.32
N LYS A 43 -20.72 3.53 -27.49
CA LYS A 43 -20.67 2.56 -28.63
C LYS A 43 -19.24 2.33 -29.12
N ALA A 44 -18.45 3.40 -29.23
CA ALA A 44 -17.05 3.31 -29.62
C ALA A 44 -16.21 2.56 -28.58
N ILE A 45 -16.43 2.82 -27.28
CA ILE A 45 -15.79 2.12 -26.17
C ILE A 45 -16.12 0.62 -26.23
N GLN A 46 -17.39 0.26 -26.36
CA GLN A 46 -17.85 -1.13 -26.39
C GLN A 46 -17.30 -1.88 -27.61
N ARG A 47 -17.25 -1.25 -28.78
CA ARG A 47 -16.62 -1.85 -29.99
C ARG A 47 -15.13 -2.08 -29.81
N ARG A 48 -14.44 -1.18 -29.12
CA ARG A 48 -13.00 -1.30 -28.87
C ARG A 48 -12.67 -2.28 -27.76
N PHE A 49 -13.53 -2.32 -26.73
CA PHE A 49 -13.37 -3.11 -25.51
C PHE A 49 -14.66 -3.90 -25.24
N PRO A 50 -14.87 -5.04 -25.92
CA PRO A 50 -16.11 -5.81 -25.80
C PRO A 50 -16.23 -6.53 -24.46
N ILE A 51 -15.14 -6.65 -23.69
CA ILE A 51 -15.11 -7.28 -22.36
C ILE A 51 -14.46 -6.32 -21.38
N LEU A 52 -15.12 -6.12 -20.23
CA LEU A 52 -14.61 -5.36 -19.09
C LEU A 52 -14.47 -6.28 -17.88
N PHE A 53 -13.26 -6.43 -17.37
CA PHE A 53 -12.98 -7.04 -16.09
C PHE A 53 -12.73 -5.94 -15.04
N ILE A 54 -13.37 -6.06 -13.88
CA ILE A 54 -13.27 -5.11 -12.78
C ILE A 54 -12.71 -5.88 -11.59
N ASP A 55 -11.46 -5.63 -11.25
CA ASP A 55 -10.83 -6.16 -10.04
C ASP A 55 -11.18 -5.28 -8.84
N GLU A 56 -11.11 -5.86 -7.62
CA GLU A 56 -11.48 -5.20 -6.36
C GLU A 56 -12.88 -4.52 -6.46
N ALA A 57 -13.82 -5.18 -7.12
CA ALA A 57 -15.13 -4.62 -7.47
C ALA A 57 -15.93 -4.10 -6.26
N GLN A 58 -15.66 -4.63 -5.05
CA GLN A 58 -16.28 -4.18 -3.79
C GLN A 58 -15.86 -2.76 -3.37
N ASP A 59 -14.79 -2.20 -3.93
CA ASP A 59 -14.32 -0.83 -3.65
C ASP A 59 -14.86 0.20 -4.65
N THR A 60 -15.55 -0.26 -5.69
CA THR A 60 -16.16 0.62 -6.70
C THR A 60 -17.42 1.25 -6.11
N ASP A 61 -17.47 2.58 -5.99
CA ASP A 61 -18.62 3.28 -5.47
C ASP A 61 -19.81 3.34 -6.46
N THR A 62 -21.00 3.72 -5.98
CA THR A 62 -22.21 3.77 -6.79
C THR A 62 -22.09 4.71 -7.99
N PHE A 63 -21.40 5.84 -7.83
CA PHE A 63 -21.20 6.79 -8.92
C PHE A 63 -20.32 6.18 -10.02
N GLN A 64 -19.21 5.54 -9.64
CA GLN A 64 -18.32 4.84 -10.56
C GLN A 64 -19.04 3.67 -11.25
N TRP A 65 -19.84 2.88 -10.51
CA TRP A 65 -20.68 1.83 -11.09
C TRP A 65 -21.62 2.37 -12.15
N ASN A 66 -22.28 3.51 -11.91
CA ASN A 66 -23.17 4.14 -12.87
C ASN A 66 -22.44 4.61 -14.14
N LEU A 67 -21.22 5.13 -14.00
CA LEU A 67 -20.38 5.47 -15.16
C LEU A 67 -20.02 4.22 -15.97
N LEU A 68 -19.57 3.16 -15.29
CA LEU A 68 -19.21 1.89 -15.93
C LEU A 68 -20.42 1.24 -16.62
N LYS A 69 -21.60 1.25 -15.98
CA LYS A 69 -22.85 0.78 -16.59
C LYS A 69 -23.19 1.57 -17.84
N LYS A 70 -23.01 2.87 -17.84
CA LYS A 70 -23.31 3.74 -18.98
C LYS A 70 -22.29 3.57 -20.11
N ALA A 71 -21.01 3.43 -19.78
CA ALA A 71 -19.95 3.22 -20.78
C ALA A 71 -20.01 1.82 -21.40
N PHE A 72 -20.38 0.80 -20.60
CA PHE A 72 -20.45 -0.59 -21.00
C PHE A 72 -21.89 -1.12 -20.79
N ASN A 73 -22.87 -0.57 -21.53
CA ASN A 73 -24.26 -0.98 -21.42
C ASN A 73 -24.43 -2.46 -21.72
N SER A 74 -24.97 -3.22 -20.75
CA SER A 74 -25.19 -4.65 -20.90
C SER A 74 -26.53 -5.01 -21.57
N ASP A 75 -27.41 -4.04 -21.79
CA ASP A 75 -28.72 -4.28 -22.39
C ASP A 75 -28.66 -4.40 -23.89
N GLY A 76 -27.51 -4.09 -24.47
CA GLY A 76 -27.20 -4.36 -25.87
C GLY A 76 -26.05 -5.36 -25.98
N GLU A 77 -26.11 -6.24 -26.92
CA GLU A 77 -25.20 -7.37 -27.20
C GLU A 77 -23.70 -7.04 -27.35
N LEU A 78 -23.25 -5.82 -27.00
CA LEU A 78 -21.94 -5.30 -27.39
C LEU A 78 -20.83 -5.45 -26.37
N SER A 79 -21.14 -5.63 -25.07
CA SER A 79 -20.09 -5.78 -24.08
C SER A 79 -20.49 -6.65 -22.88
N ILE A 80 -19.50 -7.39 -22.37
CA ILE A 80 -19.61 -8.22 -21.16
C ILE A 80 -18.89 -7.51 -20.03
N ARG A 81 -19.50 -7.45 -18.84
CA ARG A 81 -18.90 -6.93 -17.63
C ARG A 81 -18.82 -8.02 -16.58
N GLN A 82 -17.64 -8.23 -16.03
CA GLN A 82 -17.39 -9.18 -14.94
C GLN A 82 -16.62 -8.50 -13.83
N GLY A 83 -17.17 -8.50 -12.61
CA GLY A 83 -16.50 -8.03 -11.39
C GLY A 83 -15.90 -9.19 -10.63
N PHE A 84 -14.70 -8.97 -10.09
CA PHE A 84 -14.00 -9.83 -9.16
C PHE A 84 -13.77 -9.07 -7.87
N GLY A 85 -13.90 -9.72 -6.73
CA GLY A 85 -13.67 -9.07 -5.43
C GLY A 85 -14.22 -9.87 -4.26
N ASP A 86 -13.99 -9.35 -3.06
CA ASP A 86 -14.45 -9.92 -1.80
C ASP A 86 -15.17 -8.84 -0.97
N SER A 87 -16.47 -9.02 -0.75
CA SER A 87 -17.28 -8.06 0.02
C SER A 87 -16.81 -7.90 1.48
N ASN A 88 -16.12 -8.91 2.04
CA ASN A 88 -15.50 -8.83 3.36
C ASN A 88 -14.30 -7.86 3.38
N GLN A 89 -13.71 -7.57 2.22
CA GLN A 89 -12.56 -6.66 2.07
C GLN A 89 -12.95 -5.23 1.66
N ALA A 90 -14.23 -4.89 1.65
CA ALA A 90 -14.74 -3.53 1.38
C ALA A 90 -14.48 -2.61 2.59
N ILE A 91 -13.26 -2.10 2.76
CA ILE A 91 -12.85 -1.24 3.88
C ILE A 91 -12.84 0.25 3.54
N TYR A 92 -12.90 0.62 2.27
CA TYR A 92 -13.05 2.01 1.83
C TYR A 92 -14.54 2.35 1.85
N GLY A 93 -14.95 3.28 2.73
CA GLY A 93 -16.35 3.66 2.88
C GLY A 93 -16.89 4.33 1.61
N ASN A 94 -18.07 3.94 1.17
CA ASN A 94 -18.78 4.60 0.08
C ASN A 94 -19.18 6.02 0.53
N LEU A 95 -18.62 7.05 -0.12
CA LEU A 95 -19.01 8.45 0.09
C LEU A 95 -20.44 8.73 -0.42
N TYR A 96 -20.99 7.85 -1.25
CA TYR A 96 -22.29 7.97 -1.90
C TYR A 96 -23.06 6.65 -1.80
N ALA A 97 -23.47 6.30 -0.58
CA ALA A 97 -24.31 5.12 -0.36
C ALA A 97 -25.75 5.43 -0.81
N ASP A 98 -26.05 5.10 -2.05
CA ASP A 98 -27.43 4.86 -2.49
C ASP A 98 -27.65 3.36 -2.59
N ASP A 99 -28.77 2.89 -2.03
CA ASP A 99 -29.14 1.48 -1.80
C ASP A 99 -29.44 0.65 -3.08
N THR A 100 -28.76 0.88 -4.19
CA THR A 100 -29.01 0.07 -5.37
C THR A 100 -28.09 -1.16 -5.40
N THR A 101 -28.66 -2.26 -4.98
CA THR A 101 -28.11 -3.61 -4.79
C THR A 101 -27.64 -4.34 -6.07
N GLU A 102 -27.57 -3.69 -7.21
CA GLU A 102 -27.21 -4.32 -8.48
C GLU A 102 -25.71 -4.37 -8.81
N ASN A 103 -24.86 -3.88 -7.90
CA ASN A 103 -23.49 -3.59 -8.26
C ASN A 103 -22.56 -4.80 -8.02
N PHE A 104 -22.25 -5.10 -6.75
CA PHE A 104 -21.36 -6.20 -6.38
C PHE A 104 -21.55 -6.58 -4.91
N PRO A 105 -21.63 -7.89 -4.55
CA PRO A 105 -21.82 -9.01 -5.48
C PRO A 105 -23.23 -9.06 -6.05
N ARG A 106 -23.41 -9.66 -7.22
CA ARG A 106 -24.74 -9.97 -7.77
C ARG A 106 -25.33 -11.21 -7.09
N GLU A 107 -26.65 -11.37 -7.12
CA GLU A 107 -27.33 -12.53 -6.52
C GLU A 107 -26.81 -13.88 -7.01
N ASN A 108 -26.44 -13.97 -8.28
CA ASN A 108 -25.93 -15.17 -8.94
C ASN A 108 -24.40 -15.16 -9.08
N ALA A 109 -23.68 -14.50 -8.16
CA ALA A 109 -22.23 -14.46 -8.21
C ALA A 109 -21.66 -15.88 -7.97
N LEU A 110 -20.65 -16.24 -8.77
CA LEU A 110 -19.87 -17.45 -8.52
C LEU A 110 -18.92 -17.19 -7.34
N VAL A 111 -18.84 -18.14 -6.43
CA VAL A 111 -17.96 -18.07 -5.27
C VAL A 111 -16.67 -18.84 -5.58
N LEU A 112 -15.53 -18.16 -5.42
CA LEU A 112 -14.21 -18.77 -5.39
C LEU A 112 -13.80 -18.80 -3.92
N SER A 113 -14.02 -19.94 -3.25
CA SER A 113 -13.80 -20.07 -1.80
C SER A 113 -12.35 -20.34 -1.43
N GLU A 114 -11.55 -20.90 -2.34
CA GLU A 114 -10.20 -21.34 -2.04
C GLU A 114 -9.18 -20.19 -2.07
N SER A 115 -8.47 -20.01 -0.96
CA SER A 115 -7.33 -19.10 -0.87
C SER A 115 -6.02 -19.88 -0.98
N ARG A 116 -5.14 -19.47 -1.89
CA ARG A 116 -3.78 -20.01 -2.03
C ARG A 116 -2.75 -19.30 -1.16
N ARG A 117 -3.16 -18.28 -0.40
CA ARG A 117 -2.26 -17.51 0.45
C ARG A 117 -1.96 -18.21 1.76
N PHE A 118 -2.96 -18.81 2.38
CA PHE A 118 -2.90 -19.40 3.72
C PHE A 118 -3.68 -20.71 3.76
N ASP A 119 -3.44 -21.49 4.81
CA ASP A 119 -4.10 -22.76 5.04
C ASP A 119 -5.42 -22.63 5.85
N SER A 120 -6.02 -23.77 6.15
CA SER A 120 -7.29 -23.88 6.87
C SER A 120 -7.23 -23.33 8.30
N SER A 121 -6.07 -23.26 8.94
CA SER A 121 -5.91 -22.73 10.29
C SER A 121 -6.19 -21.22 10.33
N ILE A 122 -5.64 -20.47 9.38
CA ILE A 122 -5.89 -19.03 9.26
C ILE A 122 -7.31 -18.76 8.76
N SER A 123 -7.79 -19.50 7.74
CA SER A 123 -9.14 -19.28 7.22
C SER A 123 -10.22 -19.50 8.27
N SER A 124 -10.08 -20.52 9.11
CA SER A 124 -11.01 -20.81 10.22
C SER A 124 -11.11 -19.63 11.20
N LEU A 125 -9.97 -19.00 11.53
CA LEU A 125 -9.93 -17.84 12.40
C LEU A 125 -10.51 -16.59 11.72
N ALA A 126 -10.15 -16.33 10.46
CA ALA A 126 -10.63 -15.18 9.70
C ALA A 126 -12.15 -15.25 9.45
N ASN A 127 -12.70 -16.43 9.21
CA ASN A 127 -14.12 -16.65 8.99
C ASN A 127 -14.97 -16.29 10.22
N THR A 128 -14.42 -16.25 11.44
CA THR A 128 -15.15 -15.80 12.63
C THR A 128 -15.59 -14.32 12.52
N VAL A 129 -14.85 -13.51 11.77
CA VAL A 129 -15.12 -12.07 11.56
C VAL A 129 -15.67 -11.76 10.17
N ALA A 130 -15.86 -12.77 9.31
CA ALA A 130 -16.44 -12.60 7.98
C ALA A 130 -17.92 -12.22 8.05
N LEU A 131 -18.34 -11.26 7.22
CA LEU A 131 -19.72 -10.82 7.11
C LEU A 131 -20.48 -11.54 6.00
N SER A 132 -19.78 -11.93 4.94
CA SER A 132 -20.36 -12.72 3.86
C SER A 132 -20.64 -14.15 4.31
N LYS A 133 -21.73 -14.73 3.83
CA LYS A 133 -22.03 -16.14 4.04
C LYS A 133 -21.08 -17.09 3.29
N ALA A 134 -20.45 -16.59 2.23
CA ALA A 134 -19.41 -17.32 1.53
C ALA A 134 -18.15 -17.34 2.42
N GLN A 135 -17.87 -18.48 3.00
CA GLN A 135 -16.65 -18.71 3.76
C GLN A 135 -15.47 -18.89 2.82
N MET A 136 -14.30 -18.48 3.26
CA MET A 136 -13.06 -18.71 2.55
C MET A 136 -12.40 -19.97 3.12
N ASP A 137 -11.98 -20.86 2.25
CA ASP A 137 -11.21 -22.06 2.60
C ASP A 137 -9.73 -21.79 2.32
N GLY A 138 -8.87 -22.16 3.27
CA GLY A 138 -7.43 -22.16 3.04
C GLY A 138 -7.00 -23.42 2.29
N THR A 139 -5.94 -23.29 1.50
CA THR A 139 -5.30 -24.46 0.86
C THR A 139 -3.98 -24.78 1.54
N ASP A 140 -3.62 -26.06 1.58
CA ASP A 140 -2.35 -26.49 2.15
C ASP A 140 -1.19 -25.75 1.46
N ASN A 141 -0.25 -25.29 2.26
CA ASN A 141 0.98 -24.64 1.86
C ASN A 141 2.18 -25.23 2.61
N GLU A 142 3.36 -24.68 2.36
CA GLU A 142 4.62 -25.14 2.96
C GLU A 142 4.67 -25.06 4.49
N PHE A 143 3.77 -24.28 5.11
CA PHE A 143 3.70 -24.09 6.56
C PHE A 143 2.65 -24.97 7.25
N THR A 144 1.72 -25.58 6.51
CA THR A 144 0.59 -26.35 7.06
C THR A 144 1.06 -27.49 7.99
N GLN A 145 2.17 -28.15 7.64
CA GLN A 145 2.70 -29.27 8.45
C GLN A 145 3.51 -28.81 9.67
N LYS A 146 3.80 -27.51 9.82
CA LYS A 146 4.57 -26.99 10.96
C LYS A 146 3.77 -26.90 12.25
N GLY A 147 2.43 -26.96 12.19
CA GLY A 147 1.58 -26.83 13.35
C GLY A 147 1.73 -25.46 14.05
N ILE A 148 1.83 -24.39 13.26
CA ILE A 148 2.04 -23.02 13.74
C ILE A 148 0.89 -22.59 14.64
N LYS A 149 1.21 -22.05 15.81
CA LYS A 149 0.24 -21.61 16.80
C LYS A 149 -0.06 -20.11 16.63
N HIS A 150 -1.22 -19.81 16.05
CA HIS A 150 -1.73 -18.44 15.98
C HIS A 150 -2.02 -17.93 17.38
N THR A 151 -1.43 -16.80 17.76
CA THR A 151 -1.34 -16.38 19.16
C THR A 151 -2.04 -15.05 19.41
N ILE A 152 -2.81 -14.99 20.51
CA ILE A 152 -3.28 -13.73 21.08
C ILE A 152 -2.37 -13.38 22.28
N PHE A 153 -1.69 -12.24 22.17
CA PHE A 153 -0.96 -11.65 23.30
C PHE A 153 -1.95 -10.87 24.17
N LEU A 154 -2.15 -11.34 25.40
CA LEU A 154 -2.94 -10.66 26.41
C LEU A 154 -1.99 -9.86 27.29
N PHE A 155 -2.15 -8.55 27.34
CA PHE A 155 -1.17 -7.67 28.01
C PHE A 155 -1.84 -6.68 28.96
N GLU A 156 -1.12 -6.34 30.03
CA GLU A 156 -1.43 -5.20 30.89
C GLU A 156 -0.90 -3.90 30.27
N LYS A 157 -1.49 -2.76 30.66
CA LYS A 157 -1.14 -1.45 30.09
C LYS A 157 0.36 -1.17 30.11
N GLU A 158 1.02 -1.51 31.23
CA GLU A 158 2.43 -1.30 31.49
C GLU A 158 3.33 -2.13 30.56
N ASN A 159 2.82 -3.24 30.07
CA ASN A 159 3.55 -4.23 29.26
C ASN A 159 3.28 -4.10 27.75
N ALA A 160 2.52 -3.09 27.33
CA ALA A 160 2.12 -2.94 25.91
C ALA A 160 3.31 -2.92 24.93
N ALA A 161 4.44 -2.31 25.33
CA ALA A 161 5.65 -2.29 24.49
C ALA A 161 6.29 -3.67 24.34
N GLN A 162 6.21 -4.54 25.37
CA GLN A 162 6.79 -5.88 25.35
C GLN A 162 6.09 -6.81 24.36
N VAL A 163 4.84 -6.52 23.99
CA VAL A 163 4.09 -7.28 22.96
C VAL A 163 4.86 -7.41 21.66
N ILE A 164 5.59 -6.37 21.27
CA ILE A 164 6.38 -6.35 20.04
C ILE A 164 7.56 -7.31 20.13
N ASP A 165 8.26 -7.28 21.27
CA ASP A 165 9.41 -8.16 21.52
C ASP A 165 8.96 -9.63 21.62
N GLU A 166 7.85 -9.89 22.31
CA GLU A 166 7.24 -11.22 22.41
C GLU A 166 6.78 -11.77 21.04
N PHE A 167 6.33 -10.90 20.17
CA PHE A 167 6.03 -11.29 18.79
C PHE A 167 7.30 -11.55 17.99
N GLY A 168 8.34 -10.70 18.16
CA GLY A 168 9.67 -10.93 17.55
C GLY A 168 10.25 -12.27 17.95
N GLN A 169 10.22 -12.61 19.24
CA GLN A 169 10.65 -13.91 19.75
C GLN A 169 9.85 -15.06 19.14
N LEU A 170 8.52 -14.93 19.09
CA LEU A 170 7.66 -15.96 18.48
C LEU A 170 7.99 -16.17 16.98
N ILE A 171 8.35 -15.13 16.26
CA ILE A 171 8.81 -15.24 14.85
C ILE A 171 10.11 -16.04 14.79
N LEU A 172 11.11 -15.72 15.61
CA LEU A 172 12.39 -16.43 15.62
C LEU A 172 12.25 -17.89 16.05
N ASP A 173 11.32 -18.19 16.95
CA ASP A 173 11.01 -19.56 17.39
C ASP A 173 10.27 -20.38 16.28
N THR A 174 9.49 -19.69 15.44
CA THR A 174 8.64 -20.32 14.42
C THR A 174 9.36 -20.53 13.09
N PHE A 175 10.18 -19.58 12.68
CA PHE A 175 10.81 -19.55 11.36
C PHE A 175 12.32 -19.63 11.45
N SER A 176 12.93 -20.41 10.56
CA SER A 176 14.39 -20.42 10.37
C SER A 176 14.86 -19.18 9.62
N ASP A 177 16.16 -18.86 9.69
CA ASP A 177 16.75 -17.74 8.95
C ASP A 177 16.63 -17.91 7.44
N GLU A 178 16.65 -19.15 6.95
CA GLU A 178 16.44 -19.47 5.54
C GLU A 178 15.01 -19.13 5.10
N GLU A 179 14.01 -19.42 5.93
CA GLU A 179 12.61 -19.06 5.66
C GLU A 179 12.40 -17.55 5.73
N LEU A 180 12.93 -16.88 6.75
CA LEU A 180 12.86 -15.42 6.86
C LEU A 180 13.47 -14.73 5.62
N LYS A 181 14.59 -15.27 5.13
CA LYS A 181 15.22 -14.78 3.91
C LYS A 181 14.41 -15.09 2.65
N THR A 182 13.84 -16.29 2.55
CA THR A 182 13.02 -16.71 1.39
C THR A 182 11.79 -15.83 1.25
N TYR A 183 11.16 -15.47 2.37
CA TYR A 183 9.95 -14.64 2.42
C TYR A 183 10.22 -13.18 2.79
N GLU A 184 11.46 -12.67 2.60
CA GLU A 184 11.85 -11.29 2.91
C GLU A 184 10.93 -10.25 2.24
N LYS A 185 10.46 -10.53 1.02
CA LYS A 185 9.53 -9.64 0.30
C LYS A 185 8.14 -9.56 0.94
N GLU A 186 7.67 -10.65 1.51
CA GLU A 186 6.40 -10.70 2.23
C GLU A 186 6.57 -10.14 3.65
N GLY A 187 7.69 -10.44 4.30
CA GLY A 187 8.13 -9.86 5.57
C GLY A 187 7.21 -10.10 6.76
N VAL A 188 7.60 -9.55 7.88
CA VAL A 188 6.84 -9.57 9.15
C VAL A 188 6.22 -8.20 9.38
N HIS A 189 4.91 -8.14 9.63
CA HIS A 189 4.18 -6.88 9.73
C HIS A 189 3.44 -6.74 11.05
N VAL A 190 3.49 -5.53 11.61
CA VAL A 190 2.72 -5.10 12.79
C VAL A 190 1.77 -4.00 12.35
N ILE A 191 0.47 -4.25 12.45
CA ILE A 191 -0.53 -3.36 11.88
C ILE A 191 -1.62 -2.97 12.87
N GLY A 192 -2.13 -1.75 12.72
CA GLY A 192 -3.21 -1.23 13.54
C GLY A 192 -4.20 -0.41 12.72
N MET A 193 -5.43 -0.25 13.22
CA MET A 193 -6.44 0.56 12.57
C MET A 193 -6.15 2.05 12.71
N ILE A 194 -5.55 2.47 13.81
CA ILE A 194 -5.15 3.86 14.10
C ILE A 194 -3.62 3.92 14.19
N HIS A 195 -3.04 4.74 13.33
CA HIS A 195 -1.60 4.90 13.21
C HIS A 195 -1.11 6.35 13.34
N ASP A 196 -1.98 7.36 13.11
CA ASP A 196 -1.64 8.77 13.26
C ASP A 196 -1.82 9.25 14.71
N LYS A 197 -0.77 9.78 15.34
CA LYS A 197 -0.84 10.42 16.66
C LYS A 197 -1.31 11.87 16.47
N LYS A 198 -2.58 12.13 16.77
CA LYS A 198 -3.16 13.48 16.72
C LYS A 198 -3.19 14.17 18.08
N GLU A 199 -3.36 13.38 19.15
CA GLU A 199 -3.53 13.83 20.52
C GLU A 199 -2.92 12.81 21.48
N GLU A 200 -2.62 13.23 22.71
CA GLU A 200 -2.22 12.34 23.78
C GLU A 200 -3.30 11.28 24.08
N THR A 201 -2.87 10.06 24.39
CA THR A 201 -3.77 8.96 24.72
C THR A 201 -4.31 9.14 26.13
N LYS A 202 -5.64 9.21 26.29
CA LYS A 202 -6.30 9.20 27.60
C LYS A 202 -6.38 7.76 28.12
N ASP A 203 -6.38 7.59 29.47
CA ASP A 203 -6.40 6.26 30.07
C ASP A 203 -7.52 5.35 29.58
N ASN A 204 -8.73 5.89 29.44
CA ASN A 204 -9.88 5.15 28.95
C ASN A 204 -9.87 4.87 27.43
N GLN A 205 -8.84 5.34 26.71
CA GLN A 205 -8.65 5.14 25.28
C GLN A 205 -7.45 4.26 24.97
N PHE A 206 -6.69 3.86 25.99
CA PHE A 206 -5.50 3.05 25.83
C PHE A 206 -5.85 1.59 25.49
N PRO A 207 -5.16 0.96 24.51
CA PRO A 207 -4.25 1.58 23.55
C PRO A 207 -5.01 2.32 22.44
N LYS A 208 -4.58 3.55 22.08
CA LYS A 208 -5.25 4.38 21.07
C LYS A 208 -4.72 4.12 19.67
N GLY A 209 -3.43 3.90 19.53
CA GLY A 209 -2.79 3.68 18.24
C GLY A 209 -1.48 2.90 18.34
N ILE A 210 -0.84 2.68 17.21
CA ILE A 210 0.44 1.95 17.12
C ILE A 210 1.52 2.58 18.03
N TYR A 211 1.52 3.90 18.17
CA TYR A 211 2.47 4.65 18.98
C TYR A 211 2.38 4.38 20.50
N ASP A 212 1.30 3.75 20.98
CA ASP A 212 1.19 3.33 22.38
C ASP A 212 1.95 2.01 22.66
N TYR A 213 2.27 1.26 21.61
CA TYR A 213 3.12 0.06 21.67
C TYR A 213 4.56 0.38 21.33
N TRP A 214 4.77 1.33 20.40
CA TRP A 214 6.09 1.76 19.98
C TRP A 214 6.12 3.28 19.81
N ASN A 215 6.68 3.98 20.77
CA ASN A 215 6.67 5.45 20.83
C ASN A 215 7.48 6.13 19.71
N ALA A 216 8.46 5.43 19.15
CA ALA A 216 9.27 5.95 18.04
C ALA A 216 8.58 5.81 16.66
N TYR A 217 7.41 5.18 16.59
CA TYR A 217 6.63 5.06 15.35
C TYR A 217 6.16 6.43 14.83
N GLU A 218 6.41 6.71 13.56
CA GLU A 218 6.03 7.97 12.91
C GLU A 218 5.27 7.73 11.59
N ALA A 219 3.94 7.68 11.64
CA ALA A 219 3.07 7.42 10.50
C ALA A 219 3.32 8.31 9.27
N ARG A 220 3.64 9.59 9.49
CA ARG A 220 3.85 10.55 8.39
C ARG A 220 5.17 10.36 7.65
N LYS A 221 6.18 9.76 8.29
CA LYS A 221 7.46 9.46 7.63
C LYS A 221 7.37 8.23 6.73
N ALA A 222 6.48 7.30 7.06
CA ALA A 222 6.21 6.10 6.25
C ALA A 222 5.69 6.41 4.85
N ASN A 223 4.85 7.43 4.74
CA ASN A 223 4.27 7.86 3.46
C ASN A 223 5.16 8.84 2.67
N LYS A 224 6.27 9.29 3.24
CA LYS A 224 7.29 9.95 2.44
C LYS A 224 8.03 8.87 1.67
N ARG A 225 7.58 8.58 0.45
CA ARG A 225 8.42 7.92 -0.55
C ARG A 225 9.79 8.59 -0.44
N THR A 226 10.80 7.88 0.03
CA THR A 226 12.16 8.41 0.14
C THR A 226 12.55 8.85 -1.24
N THR A 227 12.62 10.17 -1.43
CA THR A 227 13.04 10.72 -2.71
C THR A 227 14.50 10.34 -2.86
N PRO A 228 14.90 9.59 -3.90
CA PRO A 228 16.27 9.16 -4.05
C PRO A 228 17.24 10.34 -3.91
N LYS A 229 18.32 10.16 -3.13
CA LYS A 229 19.30 11.22 -2.85
C LYS A 229 20.19 11.46 -4.07
N ASN A 230 20.61 10.38 -4.72
CA ASN A 230 21.52 10.38 -5.86
C ASN A 230 20.77 10.16 -7.18
N LEU A 231 21.36 10.58 -8.27
CA LEU A 231 20.76 10.42 -9.60
C LEU A 231 20.58 8.95 -9.97
N ILE A 232 21.59 8.11 -9.70
CA ILE A 232 21.56 6.67 -9.98
C ILE A 232 20.42 5.96 -9.25
N ASP A 233 20.07 6.41 -8.04
CA ASP A 233 19.01 5.79 -7.23
C ASP A 233 17.61 5.97 -7.85
N TYR A 234 17.39 7.02 -8.67
CA TYR A 234 16.19 7.16 -9.48
C TYR A 234 16.08 6.04 -10.52
N PHE A 235 17.20 5.68 -11.13
CA PHE A 235 17.23 4.61 -12.14
C PHE A 235 17.06 3.24 -11.48
N ARG A 236 17.76 2.99 -10.38
CA ARG A 236 17.61 1.77 -9.56
C ARG A 236 16.16 1.58 -9.10
N LYS A 237 15.54 2.65 -8.60
CA LYS A 237 14.13 2.63 -8.18
C LYS A 237 13.19 2.33 -9.34
N GLY A 238 13.44 2.89 -10.51
CA GLY A 238 12.67 2.60 -11.72
C GLY A 238 12.77 1.12 -12.13
N ILE A 239 13.96 0.53 -12.06
CA ILE A 239 14.19 -0.89 -12.36
C ILE A 239 13.45 -1.77 -11.33
N GLU A 240 13.53 -1.43 -10.03
CA GLU A 240 12.83 -2.13 -8.95
C GLU A 240 11.31 -2.13 -9.15
N GLU A 241 10.71 -0.97 -9.47
CA GLU A 241 9.27 -0.86 -9.72
C GLU A 241 8.84 -1.68 -10.96
N PHE A 242 9.66 -1.66 -12.03
CA PHE A 242 9.41 -2.50 -13.21
C PHE A 242 9.46 -4.00 -12.88
N GLN A 243 10.43 -4.44 -12.06
CA GLN A 243 10.52 -5.84 -11.63
C GLN A 243 9.32 -6.27 -10.76
N ASN A 244 8.81 -5.36 -9.93
CA ASN A 244 7.69 -5.66 -9.03
C ASN A 244 6.35 -5.69 -9.77
N ASN A 245 6.12 -4.76 -10.71
CA ASN A 245 4.81 -4.52 -11.31
C ASN A 245 4.72 -4.94 -12.78
N GLY A 246 5.86 -5.17 -13.46
CA GLY A 246 5.91 -5.45 -14.90
C GLY A 246 5.59 -4.25 -15.79
N GLU A 247 5.41 -3.05 -15.22
CA GLU A 247 5.01 -1.85 -15.96
C GLU A 247 6.19 -0.95 -16.31
N LYS A 248 6.60 -1.00 -17.58
CA LYS A 248 7.70 -0.16 -18.09
C LYS A 248 7.42 1.34 -18.00
N SER A 249 6.16 1.74 -17.93
CA SER A 249 5.71 3.12 -17.72
C SER A 249 6.19 3.69 -16.39
N GLU A 250 6.18 2.92 -15.31
CA GLU A 250 6.66 3.35 -14.00
C GLU A 250 8.19 3.49 -13.97
N GLN A 251 8.92 2.55 -14.60
CA GLN A 251 10.37 2.69 -14.78
C GLN A 251 10.73 4.00 -15.47
N ILE A 252 10.05 4.28 -16.58
CA ILE A 252 10.27 5.49 -17.38
C ILE A 252 9.95 6.75 -16.57
N GLU A 253 8.88 6.75 -15.78
CA GLU A 253 8.55 7.90 -14.93
C GLU A 253 9.62 8.17 -13.87
N TRP A 254 10.21 7.14 -13.26
CA TRP A 254 11.31 7.29 -12.31
C TRP A 254 12.57 7.85 -12.98
N ILE A 255 12.92 7.36 -14.17
CA ILE A 255 14.01 7.90 -14.98
C ILE A 255 13.77 9.38 -15.26
N CYS A 256 12.55 9.75 -15.69
CA CYS A 256 12.18 11.14 -15.97
C CYS A 256 12.19 12.03 -14.73
N LYS A 257 11.86 11.51 -13.53
CA LYS A 257 12.04 12.25 -12.27
C LYS A 257 13.51 12.60 -12.02
N GLY A 258 14.41 11.65 -12.27
CA GLY A 258 15.86 11.88 -12.19
C GLY A 258 16.34 12.92 -13.21
N LEU A 259 15.95 12.76 -14.48
CA LEU A 259 16.29 13.67 -15.56
C LEU A 259 15.79 15.09 -15.32
N ARG A 260 14.56 15.25 -14.81
CA ARG A 260 14.01 16.55 -14.42
C ARG A 260 14.89 17.27 -13.38
N ARG A 261 15.33 16.53 -12.34
CA ARG A 261 16.23 17.12 -11.33
C ARG A 261 17.57 17.49 -11.95
N LEU A 262 18.08 16.68 -12.87
CA LEU A 262 19.34 16.94 -13.57
C LEU A 262 19.23 18.22 -14.41
N VAL A 263 18.16 18.40 -15.21
CA VAL A 263 17.92 19.60 -16.02
C VAL A 263 17.77 20.84 -15.13
N ASN A 264 17.01 20.73 -14.02
CA ASN A 264 16.84 21.84 -13.08
C ASN A 264 18.17 22.26 -12.42
N LYS A 265 19.04 21.30 -12.09
CA LYS A 265 20.38 21.59 -11.58
C LYS A 265 21.27 22.25 -12.63
N ALA A 266 21.20 21.79 -13.87
CA ALA A 266 21.96 22.37 -14.96
C ALA A 266 21.57 23.82 -15.24
N LYS A 267 20.29 24.16 -15.09
CA LYS A 267 19.76 25.53 -15.26
C LYS A 267 19.73 26.34 -13.95
N GLU A 268 20.22 25.80 -12.84
CA GLU A 268 20.26 26.47 -11.53
C GLU A 268 18.91 27.02 -11.05
N CYS A 269 17.80 26.43 -11.49
CA CYS A 269 16.45 26.86 -11.13
C CYS A 269 15.43 25.71 -11.19
N ASN A 270 14.22 25.92 -10.65
CA ASN A 270 13.10 24.99 -10.79
C ASN A 270 12.40 25.12 -12.17
N TYR A 271 13.16 24.93 -13.24
CA TYR A 271 12.71 25.09 -14.60
C TYR A 271 11.59 24.11 -14.99
N ILE A 272 11.67 22.87 -14.50
CA ILE A 272 10.63 21.86 -14.67
C ILE A 272 9.97 21.61 -13.31
N PRO A 273 8.67 21.90 -13.14
CA PRO A 273 7.99 21.79 -11.85
C PRO A 273 7.98 20.34 -11.32
N ALA A 274 7.99 20.22 -10.00
CA ALA A 274 7.99 18.91 -9.32
C ALA A 274 6.64 18.20 -9.35
N THR A 275 5.56 18.91 -9.68
CA THR A 275 4.19 18.41 -9.70
C THR A 275 3.82 17.78 -11.05
N GLY A 276 3.02 16.73 -11.01
CA GLY A 276 2.51 16.04 -12.19
C GLY A 276 3.46 14.98 -12.76
N ASN A 277 3.10 14.45 -13.93
CA ASN A 277 3.87 13.44 -14.64
C ASN A 277 5.13 14.05 -15.24
N SER A 278 6.30 13.50 -14.87
CA SER A 278 7.60 14.06 -15.23
C SER A 278 7.88 13.99 -16.72
N ILE A 279 7.41 12.97 -17.43
CA ILE A 279 7.55 12.82 -18.88
C ILE A 279 6.83 13.97 -19.57
N ASN A 280 5.56 14.21 -19.21
CA ASN A 280 4.76 15.27 -19.82
C ASN A 280 5.33 16.64 -19.52
N ALA A 281 5.87 16.87 -18.31
CA ALA A 281 6.50 18.13 -17.93
C ALA A 281 7.76 18.41 -18.78
N ILE A 282 8.59 17.40 -19.00
CA ILE A 282 9.78 17.48 -19.87
C ILE A 282 9.37 17.72 -21.33
N MET A 283 8.42 16.93 -21.83
CA MET A 283 7.99 16.97 -23.23
C MET A 283 7.37 18.33 -23.65
N LYS A 284 6.72 19.04 -22.71
CA LYS A 284 6.14 20.38 -22.98
C LYS A 284 7.19 21.45 -23.33
N LEU A 285 8.43 21.23 -22.93
CA LEU A 285 9.53 22.18 -23.13
C LEU A 285 10.35 21.91 -24.40
N LEU A 286 10.07 20.85 -25.10
CA LEU A 286 10.81 20.41 -26.29
C LEU A 286 10.01 20.66 -27.57
N SER A 287 10.68 21.03 -28.65
CA SER A 287 10.12 21.06 -30.01
C SER A 287 9.76 19.65 -30.47
N ASP A 288 8.99 19.50 -31.54
CA ASP A 288 8.57 18.18 -32.03
C ASP A 288 9.73 17.31 -32.52
N GLU A 289 10.79 17.92 -33.02
CA GLU A 289 12.02 17.23 -33.40
C GLU A 289 12.79 16.76 -32.13
N GLN A 290 13.00 17.65 -31.17
CA GLN A 290 13.65 17.33 -29.89
C GLN A 290 12.86 16.26 -29.11
N LYS A 291 11.52 16.24 -29.18
CA LYS A 291 10.70 15.16 -28.58
C LYS A 291 11.00 13.79 -29.15
N LYS A 292 11.27 13.69 -30.46
CA LYS A 292 11.63 12.42 -31.10
C LYS A 292 12.99 11.93 -30.59
N ASP A 293 13.96 12.82 -30.51
CA ASP A 293 15.29 12.49 -30.02
C ASP A 293 15.29 12.16 -28.52
N PHE A 294 14.54 12.93 -27.72
CA PHE A 294 14.35 12.65 -26.32
C PHE A 294 13.76 11.24 -26.08
N ARG A 295 12.71 10.86 -26.82
CA ARG A 295 12.14 9.52 -26.71
C ARG A 295 13.13 8.40 -27.03
N LYS A 296 13.95 8.57 -28.08
CA LYS A 296 15.01 7.61 -28.43
C LYS A 296 16.02 7.45 -27.30
N LEU A 297 16.53 8.58 -26.79
CA LEU A 297 17.52 8.59 -25.70
C LEU A 297 16.93 8.03 -24.39
N LEU A 298 15.66 8.33 -24.11
CA LEU A 298 14.94 7.81 -22.94
C LEU A 298 14.78 6.28 -23.00
N MET A 299 14.45 5.74 -24.18
CA MET A 299 14.37 4.28 -24.35
C MET A 299 15.72 3.61 -24.17
N LEU A 300 16.80 4.21 -24.67
CA LEU A 300 18.16 3.69 -24.41
C LEU A 300 18.48 3.65 -22.91
N LEU A 301 18.06 4.66 -22.13
CA LEU A 301 18.22 4.64 -20.67
C LEU A 301 17.34 3.58 -19.99
N ALA A 302 16.15 3.29 -20.52
CA ALA A 302 15.24 2.30 -19.97
C ALA A 302 15.59 0.85 -20.34
N ASP A 303 16.50 0.64 -21.27
CA ASP A 303 16.94 -0.69 -21.71
C ASP A 303 18.16 -1.23 -20.95
N PHE A 304 18.77 -0.44 -20.07
CA PHE A 304 19.79 -0.95 -19.15
C PHE A 304 19.20 -1.99 -18.20
N GLY A 305 19.96 -3.07 -17.98
CA GLY A 305 19.50 -4.27 -17.29
C GLY A 305 19.27 -4.11 -15.79
N ASN A 306 18.95 -5.22 -15.13
CA ASN A 306 18.49 -5.28 -13.75
C ASN A 306 19.47 -4.77 -12.68
N LEU A 307 20.77 -4.80 -12.98
CA LEU A 307 21.84 -4.27 -12.12
C LEU A 307 22.66 -3.28 -12.94
N ILE A 308 22.66 -2.02 -12.53
CA ILE A 308 23.49 -0.99 -13.16
C ILE A 308 24.92 -1.17 -12.68
N SER A 309 25.79 -1.61 -13.57
CA SER A 309 27.25 -1.66 -13.32
C SER A 309 27.88 -0.26 -13.42
N LYS A 310 29.15 -0.14 -12.99
CA LYS A 310 29.92 1.11 -13.13
C LYS A 310 30.13 1.51 -14.59
N GLU A 311 30.29 0.52 -15.49
CA GLU A 311 30.39 0.72 -16.93
C GLU A 311 29.08 1.15 -17.55
N ASP A 312 27.96 0.53 -17.14
CA ASP A 312 26.62 0.94 -17.56
C ASP A 312 26.35 2.39 -17.16
N TRP A 313 26.70 2.76 -15.92
CA TRP A 313 26.51 4.12 -15.43
C TRP A 313 27.29 5.15 -16.26
N LYS A 314 28.55 4.86 -16.63
CA LYS A 314 29.31 5.73 -17.53
C LYS A 314 28.60 5.93 -18.88
N SER A 315 28.06 4.86 -19.46
CA SER A 315 27.29 4.90 -20.70
C SER A 315 26.00 5.69 -20.55
N MET A 316 25.29 5.51 -19.44
CA MET A 316 24.07 6.27 -19.10
C MET A 316 24.35 7.77 -18.93
N VAL A 317 25.47 8.15 -18.30
CA VAL A 317 25.90 9.55 -18.16
C VAL A 317 26.13 10.21 -19.51
N ILE A 318 26.70 9.50 -20.48
CA ILE A 318 26.87 10.00 -21.85
C ILE A 318 25.50 10.29 -22.50
N ILE A 319 24.53 9.38 -22.33
CA ILE A 319 23.16 9.57 -22.85
C ILE A 319 22.49 10.76 -22.17
N MET A 320 22.63 10.88 -20.85
CA MET A 320 22.06 12.01 -20.09
C MET A 320 22.64 13.36 -20.51
N LYS A 321 23.94 13.44 -20.84
CA LYS A 321 24.55 14.65 -21.39
C LYS A 321 23.95 15.03 -22.76
N LYS A 322 23.66 14.04 -23.62
CA LYS A 322 22.94 14.26 -24.88
C LYS A 322 21.51 14.76 -24.64
N ILE A 323 20.83 14.26 -23.59
CA ILE A 323 19.51 14.78 -23.22
C ILE A 323 19.61 16.22 -22.74
N LEU A 324 20.61 16.59 -21.94
CA LEU A 324 20.81 17.97 -21.48
C LEU A 324 21.02 18.95 -22.66
N SER A 325 21.74 18.52 -23.70
CA SER A 325 21.94 19.38 -24.90
C SER A 325 20.63 19.70 -25.65
N LEU A 326 19.60 18.85 -25.51
CA LEU A 326 18.27 19.17 -26.08
C LEU A 326 17.62 20.39 -25.40
N PHE A 327 18.03 20.74 -24.19
CA PHE A 327 17.55 21.90 -23.43
C PHE A 327 18.50 23.12 -23.57
N GLU A 328 19.41 23.10 -24.53
CA GLU A 328 20.40 24.16 -24.72
C GLU A 328 21.19 24.46 -23.44
N THR A 329 21.55 23.38 -22.71
CA THR A 329 22.19 23.48 -21.41
C THR A 329 23.50 22.70 -21.41
N GLU A 330 24.59 23.39 -21.02
CA GLU A 330 25.88 22.75 -20.82
C GLU A 330 25.97 22.14 -19.40
N PRO A 331 26.67 20.99 -19.26
CA PRO A 331 26.89 20.39 -17.96
C PRO A 331 27.73 21.32 -17.07
N ASN A 332 27.18 21.77 -15.95
CA ASN A 332 27.91 22.50 -14.92
C ASN A 332 28.61 21.54 -13.94
N GLU A 333 29.33 22.08 -12.94
CA GLU A 333 30.05 21.29 -11.95
C GLU A 333 29.14 20.36 -11.15
N ASP A 334 27.93 20.80 -10.80
CA ASP A 334 26.94 20.03 -10.06
C ASP A 334 26.39 18.85 -10.89
N VAL A 335 26.17 19.04 -12.19
CA VAL A 335 25.81 17.96 -13.11
C VAL A 335 26.91 16.92 -13.20
N ASN A 336 28.18 17.36 -13.27
CA ASN A 336 29.32 16.46 -13.30
C ASN A 336 29.46 15.68 -11.98
N LYS A 337 29.17 16.29 -10.83
CA LYS A 337 29.11 15.61 -9.53
C LYS A 337 28.00 14.55 -9.51
N CYS A 338 26.81 14.87 -10.04
CA CYS A 338 25.69 13.91 -10.14
C CYS A 338 26.01 12.69 -11.02
N GLY A 339 26.89 12.83 -12.00
CA GLY A 339 27.34 11.76 -12.89
C GLY A 339 28.44 10.85 -12.31
N LYS A 340 28.99 11.15 -11.13
CA LYS A 340 29.97 10.29 -10.48
C LYS A 340 29.31 9.00 -9.96
N TRP A 341 30.09 7.92 -9.94
CA TRP A 341 29.67 6.66 -9.35
C TRP A 341 29.58 6.80 -7.82
N VAL A 342 28.49 6.37 -7.21
CA VAL A 342 28.18 6.64 -5.78
C VAL A 342 29.21 6.02 -4.85
N GLU A 343 29.67 4.81 -5.12
CA GLU A 343 30.69 4.10 -4.32
C GLU A 343 32.06 4.78 -4.33
N ASP A 344 32.38 5.54 -5.39
CA ASP A 344 33.59 6.37 -5.45
C ASP A 344 33.45 7.67 -4.61
N GLN A 345 32.20 8.06 -4.27
CA GLN A 345 31.93 9.20 -3.37
C GLN A 345 31.99 8.77 -1.90
N GLU A 346 31.58 7.56 -1.58
CA GLU A 346 31.63 7.01 -0.22
C GLU A 346 33.08 6.85 0.25
N LYS A 347 33.99 6.40 -0.62
CA LYS A 347 35.44 6.32 -0.31
C LYS A 347 36.11 7.68 -0.04
N SER A 348 35.56 8.77 -0.54
CA SER A 348 36.07 10.12 -0.24
C SER A 348 35.51 10.70 1.07
N ASN A 349 34.49 10.08 1.66
CA ASN A 349 33.86 10.45 2.94
C ASN A 349 34.19 9.49 4.09
N GLU A 350 35.01 8.45 3.88
CA GLU A 350 35.43 7.46 4.88
C GLU A 350 36.31 8.03 6.03
N ASN A 351 36.45 9.35 6.14
CA ASN A 351 36.97 10.00 7.37
C ASN A 351 35.88 10.43 8.36
N SER A 352 34.64 10.07 8.14
CA SER A 352 33.56 10.18 9.12
C SER A 352 32.97 8.77 9.35
N ASN A 353 33.23 8.24 10.53
CA ASN A 353 32.67 7.01 11.08
C ASN A 353 31.15 6.92 10.81
N GLU A 354 30.73 6.15 9.82
CA GLU A 354 29.35 5.68 9.73
C GLU A 354 29.37 4.17 9.48
N ASN A 355 28.97 3.48 10.54
CA ASN A 355 28.74 2.06 10.60
C ASN A 355 27.70 1.60 9.55
N SER A 356 27.85 0.36 9.11
CA SER A 356 27.01 -0.45 8.20
C SER A 356 25.55 -0.66 8.69
N ASP A 357 24.88 0.37 9.17
CA ASP A 357 23.54 0.32 9.80
C ASP A 357 22.43 1.06 9.03
N ASP A 358 22.62 1.33 7.72
CA ASP A 358 21.61 2.07 6.92
C ASP A 358 20.25 1.36 6.75
N LYS A 359 20.13 0.06 7.07
CA LYS A 359 18.83 -0.62 7.20
C LYS A 359 18.07 -0.23 8.47
N LYS A 360 18.72 0.26 9.51
CA LYS A 360 18.15 0.56 10.84
C LYS A 360 17.44 1.92 10.96
N LEU A 361 17.35 2.72 9.92
CA LEU A 361 16.82 4.09 9.98
C LEU A 361 15.53 4.33 9.17
N LEU A 362 14.81 3.29 8.77
CA LEU A 362 13.47 3.48 8.22
C LEU A 362 12.48 3.66 9.39
N PRO A 363 11.76 4.77 9.49
CA PRO A 363 10.97 5.15 10.67
C PRO A 363 9.83 4.20 11.03
N ASN A 364 9.64 3.13 10.24
CA ASN A 364 8.56 2.16 10.42
C ASN A 364 9.05 0.72 10.55
N TYR A 365 10.35 0.53 10.70
CA TYR A 365 10.92 -0.79 10.93
C TYR A 365 11.41 -0.89 12.37
N TYR A 366 10.93 -1.90 13.07
CA TYR A 366 11.42 -2.31 14.37
C TYR A 366 12.26 -3.56 14.19
N VAL A 367 13.51 -3.53 14.67
CA VAL A 367 14.40 -4.68 14.65
C VAL A 367 14.38 -5.32 16.03
N TYR A 368 13.88 -6.54 16.12
CA TYR A 368 14.02 -7.37 17.30
C TYR A 368 15.26 -8.24 17.17
N CYS A 369 16.09 -8.26 18.21
CA CYS A 369 17.29 -9.09 18.33
C CYS A 369 17.16 -9.98 19.58
N ASP A 370 17.21 -11.28 19.38
CA ASP A 370 17.28 -12.24 20.48
C ASP A 370 18.69 -12.20 21.11
N GLU A 371 18.77 -11.90 22.38
CA GLU A 371 20.03 -11.74 23.10
C GLU A 371 20.87 -13.03 23.19
N GLU A 372 20.22 -14.20 23.22
CA GLU A 372 20.88 -15.50 23.36
C GLU A 372 21.43 -16.00 22.00
N THR A 373 20.58 -16.03 20.98
CA THR A 373 20.92 -16.60 19.67
C THR A 373 21.56 -15.58 18.72
N LYS A 374 21.46 -14.27 19.03
CA LYS A 374 21.87 -13.14 18.18
C LYS A 374 21.14 -13.11 16.82
N ARG A 375 20.02 -13.80 16.72
CA ARG A 375 19.15 -13.75 15.54
C ARG A 375 18.33 -12.47 15.57
N GLU A 376 18.08 -11.91 14.41
CA GLU A 376 17.32 -10.67 14.24
C GLU A 376 16.13 -10.87 13.32
N VAL A 377 15.07 -10.11 13.56
CA VAL A 377 13.92 -10.01 12.65
C VAL A 377 13.46 -8.56 12.51
N ASP A 378 13.30 -8.14 11.26
CA ASP A 378 12.78 -6.82 10.89
C ASP A 378 11.26 -6.88 10.82
N MET A 379 10.57 -5.98 11.51
CA MET A 379 9.11 -5.86 11.51
C MET A 379 8.67 -4.52 10.94
N GLU A 380 7.89 -4.55 9.84
CA GLU A 380 7.33 -3.34 9.23
C GLU A 380 6.03 -2.93 9.92
N PHE A 381 5.95 -1.68 10.37
CA PHE A 381 4.77 -1.13 11.01
C PHE A 381 3.91 -0.34 10.02
N GLY A 382 2.58 -0.54 10.08
CA GLY A 382 1.68 0.16 9.18
C GLY A 382 0.21 0.15 9.59
N SER A 383 -0.63 0.77 8.78
CA SER A 383 -2.07 0.72 8.96
C SER A 383 -2.69 -0.48 8.24
N ILE A 384 -3.84 -0.96 8.72
CA ILE A 384 -4.62 -2.01 8.02
C ILE A 384 -4.93 -1.60 6.57
N HIS A 385 -5.18 -0.31 6.32
CA HIS A 385 -5.45 0.19 4.98
C HIS A 385 -4.23 0.15 4.04
N SER A 386 -3.02 0.35 4.59
CA SER A 386 -1.78 0.37 3.76
C SER A 386 -1.34 -1.03 3.31
N VAL A 387 -1.84 -2.07 3.95
CA VAL A 387 -1.48 -3.47 3.65
C VAL A 387 -2.52 -4.22 2.81
N LYS A 388 -3.61 -3.55 2.44
CA LYS A 388 -4.58 -4.16 1.51
C LYS A 388 -3.91 -4.52 0.19
N GLY A 389 -4.17 -5.73 -0.32
CA GLY A 389 -3.51 -6.28 -1.52
C GLY A 389 -2.15 -6.94 -1.26
N ARG A 390 -1.50 -6.71 -0.11
CA ARG A 390 -0.22 -7.36 0.22
C ARG A 390 -0.41 -8.77 0.78
N THR A 391 0.66 -9.55 0.75
CA THR A 391 0.81 -10.82 1.48
C THR A 391 1.97 -10.66 2.46
N HIS A 392 1.80 -11.16 3.69
CA HIS A 392 2.79 -11.12 4.75
C HIS A 392 3.17 -12.52 5.16
N LEU A 393 4.43 -12.81 5.48
CA LEU A 393 4.82 -14.07 6.10
C LEU A 393 4.09 -14.22 7.44
N ALA A 394 4.16 -13.17 8.26
CA ALA A 394 3.48 -13.11 9.56
C ALA A 394 2.87 -11.73 9.81
N THR A 395 1.75 -11.70 10.54
CA THR A 395 1.05 -10.46 10.85
C THR A 395 0.69 -10.41 12.34
N LEU A 396 1.04 -9.31 13.01
CA LEU A 396 0.49 -8.94 14.32
C LEU A 396 -0.50 -7.80 14.15
N VAL A 397 -1.74 -7.99 14.62
CA VAL A 397 -2.78 -6.95 14.62
C VAL A 397 -2.88 -6.37 16.03
N LEU A 398 -2.67 -5.06 16.15
CA LEU A 398 -2.73 -4.34 17.42
C LEU A 398 -4.14 -3.84 17.72
N GLU A 399 -4.58 -3.98 18.97
CA GLU A 399 -5.78 -3.25 19.42
C GLU A 399 -5.55 -1.74 19.32
N THR A 400 -6.55 -1.00 18.85
CA THR A 400 -6.52 0.46 18.77
C THR A 400 -7.89 1.06 19.04
N PHE A 401 -7.95 2.36 19.34
CA PHE A 401 -9.18 3.05 19.72
C PHE A 401 -9.61 4.09 18.68
N MET A 402 -10.82 3.90 18.10
CA MET A 402 -11.52 4.88 17.27
C MET A 402 -12.98 5.01 17.72
N LYS A 403 -13.31 5.99 18.55
CA LYS A 403 -14.58 6.14 19.27
C LYS A 403 -14.87 5.01 20.28
N SER A 404 -14.39 3.82 20.06
CA SER A 404 -14.32 2.67 20.97
C SER A 404 -13.18 1.77 20.53
N HIS A 405 -12.74 0.84 21.36
CA HIS A 405 -11.70 -0.14 21.02
C HIS A 405 -12.17 -1.06 19.89
N ASN A 406 -11.29 -1.31 18.94
CA ASN A 406 -11.64 -1.97 17.70
C ASN A 406 -11.90 -3.46 17.90
N MET A 407 -10.93 -4.22 18.44
CA MET A 407 -11.10 -5.65 18.68
C MET A 407 -12.07 -5.93 19.83
N LYS A 408 -12.01 -5.17 20.94
CA LYS A 408 -13.00 -5.28 22.03
C LYS A 408 -14.44 -5.23 21.53
N SER A 409 -14.70 -4.37 20.53
CA SER A 409 -16.04 -4.20 19.96
C SER A 409 -16.53 -5.38 19.11
N ILE A 410 -15.63 -6.31 18.77
CA ILE A 410 -15.92 -7.50 17.94
C ILE A 410 -15.46 -8.81 18.61
N LEU A 411 -15.16 -8.78 19.92
CA LEU A 411 -14.71 -9.98 20.66
C LEU A 411 -15.69 -11.13 20.57
N ASP A 412 -17.00 -10.85 20.64
CA ASP A 412 -18.02 -11.90 20.49
C ASP A 412 -17.89 -12.64 19.15
N TYR A 413 -17.53 -11.94 18.07
CA TYR A 413 -17.28 -12.56 16.78
C TYR A 413 -15.99 -13.40 16.80
N LEU A 414 -14.90 -12.89 17.37
CA LEU A 414 -13.66 -13.65 17.52
C LEU A 414 -13.84 -14.91 18.35
N CYS A 415 -14.75 -14.87 19.36
CA CYS A 415 -15.16 -16.03 20.15
C CYS A 415 -16.10 -16.97 19.37
N GLY A 416 -16.54 -16.61 18.16
CA GLY A 416 -17.50 -17.37 17.36
C GLY A 416 -18.94 -17.31 17.84
N GLU A 417 -19.31 -16.30 18.62
CA GLU A 417 -20.65 -16.05 19.14
C GLU A 417 -21.18 -14.66 18.68
N PRO A 418 -21.40 -14.49 17.38
CA PRO A 418 -21.85 -13.19 16.87
C PRO A 418 -23.21 -12.79 17.49
N PRO A 419 -23.42 -11.52 17.86
CA PRO A 419 -24.67 -11.05 18.40
C PRO A 419 -25.79 -11.20 17.38
N LYS A 420 -27.03 -11.44 17.84
CA LYS A 420 -28.23 -11.59 16.98
C LYS A 420 -28.44 -10.39 16.04
N ARG A 421 -28.03 -9.19 16.46
CA ARG A 421 -28.10 -7.98 15.66
C ARG A 421 -26.76 -7.27 15.65
N MET A 422 -26.19 -7.16 14.46
CA MET A 422 -24.94 -6.43 14.25
C MET A 422 -25.15 -4.91 14.45
N LYS A 423 -24.22 -4.28 15.15
CA LYS A 423 -24.16 -2.81 15.25
C LYS A 423 -23.51 -2.27 13.97
N SER A 424 -24.06 -1.21 13.40
CA SER A 424 -23.47 -0.54 12.22
C SER A 424 -21.97 -0.17 12.40
N SER A 425 -21.57 0.23 13.61
CA SER A 425 -20.18 0.53 13.94
C SER A 425 -19.25 -0.70 13.92
N SER A 426 -19.78 -1.92 14.05
CA SER A 426 -19.00 -3.15 14.04
C SER A 426 -18.67 -3.63 12.63
N GLU A 427 -19.49 -3.29 11.65
CA GLU A 427 -19.28 -3.73 10.26
C GLU A 427 -17.89 -3.34 9.71
N LYS A 428 -17.55 -2.05 9.82
CA LYS A 428 -16.23 -1.57 9.36
C LYS A 428 -15.09 -2.25 10.11
N ARG A 429 -15.24 -2.49 11.42
CA ARG A 429 -14.24 -3.15 12.24
C ARG A 429 -14.04 -4.61 11.82
N LEU A 430 -15.14 -5.32 11.59
CA LEU A 430 -15.11 -6.71 11.12
C LEU A 430 -14.41 -6.81 9.76
N LYS A 431 -14.75 -5.94 8.81
CA LYS A 431 -14.07 -5.89 7.51
C LYS A 431 -12.57 -5.57 7.64
N CYS A 432 -12.20 -4.59 8.46
CA CYS A 432 -10.79 -4.27 8.71
C CYS A 432 -10.05 -5.43 9.37
N GLN A 433 -10.68 -6.09 10.36
CA GLN A 433 -10.08 -7.25 11.02
C GLN A 433 -9.92 -8.43 10.05
N TYR A 434 -10.93 -8.69 9.22
CA TYR A 434 -10.87 -9.71 8.18
C TYR A 434 -9.72 -9.45 7.20
N VAL A 435 -9.60 -8.21 6.69
CA VAL A 435 -8.48 -7.81 5.83
C VAL A 435 -7.15 -8.06 6.54
N ALA A 436 -7.00 -7.62 7.78
CA ALA A 436 -5.77 -7.78 8.55
C ALA A 436 -5.37 -9.25 8.71
N MET A 437 -6.31 -10.10 9.10
CA MET A 437 -6.06 -11.53 9.33
C MET A 437 -5.74 -12.27 8.04
N THR A 438 -6.40 -11.94 6.94
CA THR A 438 -6.19 -12.58 5.64
C THR A 438 -4.94 -12.10 4.89
N ARG A 439 -4.11 -11.20 5.49
CA ARG A 439 -2.79 -10.84 4.92
C ARG A 439 -1.73 -11.90 5.21
N ALA A 440 -1.83 -12.58 6.36
CA ALA A 440 -0.87 -13.56 6.79
C ALA A 440 -0.86 -14.80 5.88
N ARG A 441 0.34 -15.28 5.54
CA ARG A 441 0.57 -16.57 4.87
C ARG A 441 0.72 -17.72 5.87
N ALA A 442 1.50 -17.50 6.93
CA ALA A 442 1.90 -18.53 7.86
C ALA A 442 1.44 -18.28 9.30
N LEU A 443 1.58 -17.07 9.83
CA LEU A 443 1.28 -16.77 11.23
C LEU A 443 0.45 -15.50 11.37
N ILE A 444 -0.68 -15.62 12.08
CA ILE A 444 -1.48 -14.47 12.51
C ILE A 444 -1.47 -14.37 14.03
N CYS A 445 -1.21 -13.15 14.54
CA CYS A 445 -1.27 -12.81 15.95
C CYS A 445 -2.16 -11.58 16.19
N LEU A 446 -2.75 -11.51 17.40
CA LEU A 446 -3.50 -10.35 17.87
C LEU A 446 -2.88 -9.86 19.18
N ALA A 447 -2.96 -8.57 19.46
CA ALA A 447 -2.60 -7.99 20.76
C ALA A 447 -3.84 -7.34 21.37
N ILE A 448 -4.27 -7.84 22.53
CA ILE A 448 -5.52 -7.42 23.20
C ILE A 448 -5.22 -7.17 24.69
N PRO A 449 -5.62 -6.00 25.27
CA PRO A 449 -5.53 -5.79 26.70
C PRO A 449 -6.26 -6.88 27.48
N ILE A 450 -5.61 -7.42 28.53
CA ILE A 450 -6.13 -8.53 29.30
C ILE A 450 -7.49 -8.22 29.95
N ASP A 451 -7.71 -6.98 30.35
CA ASP A 451 -8.97 -6.49 30.95
C ASP A 451 -10.18 -6.57 30.00
N PHE A 452 -9.94 -6.80 28.70
CA PHE A 452 -11.03 -6.93 27.74
C PHE A 452 -11.55 -8.36 27.61
N VAL A 453 -10.81 -9.35 28.10
CA VAL A 453 -11.06 -10.77 27.85
C VAL A 453 -11.18 -11.52 29.19
N ASP A 454 -12.43 -11.83 29.57
CA ASP A 454 -12.68 -12.64 30.77
C ASP A 454 -12.30 -14.13 30.54
N GLU A 455 -12.27 -14.93 31.61
CA GLU A 455 -11.89 -16.34 31.56
C GLU A 455 -12.77 -17.16 30.60
N LYS A 456 -14.07 -16.82 30.49
CA LYS A 456 -15.00 -17.52 29.59
C LYS A 456 -14.66 -17.20 28.14
N MET A 457 -14.32 -15.95 27.83
CA MET A 457 -13.86 -15.54 26.50
C MET A 457 -12.53 -16.19 26.15
N GLN A 458 -11.58 -16.28 27.10
CA GLN A 458 -10.31 -16.97 26.91
C GLN A 458 -10.51 -18.43 26.49
N MET A 459 -11.37 -19.16 27.20
CA MET A 459 -11.71 -20.54 26.83
C MET A 459 -12.31 -20.66 25.43
N LYS A 460 -13.19 -19.73 25.04
CA LYS A 460 -13.79 -19.73 23.70
C LYS A 460 -12.77 -19.45 22.59
N LEU A 461 -11.90 -18.47 22.82
CA LEU A 461 -10.83 -18.14 21.88
C LEU A 461 -9.92 -19.36 21.66
N GLN A 462 -9.55 -20.07 22.74
CA GLN A 462 -8.78 -21.31 22.64
C GLN A 462 -9.53 -22.42 21.88
N GLN A 463 -10.83 -22.57 22.10
CA GLN A 463 -11.67 -23.50 21.33
C GLN A 463 -11.74 -23.17 19.84
N LYS A 464 -11.54 -21.90 19.46
CA LYS A 464 -11.45 -21.48 18.07
C LYS A 464 -10.08 -21.72 17.44
N GLY A 465 -9.08 -22.13 18.21
CA GLY A 465 -7.75 -22.43 17.73
C GLY A 465 -6.69 -21.37 18.08
N TRP A 466 -7.05 -20.34 18.85
CA TRP A 466 -6.07 -19.37 19.33
C TRP A 466 -5.22 -19.95 20.49
N ASN A 467 -3.92 -19.75 20.41
CA ASN A 467 -3.03 -19.86 21.55
C ASN A 467 -3.07 -18.52 22.34
N LEU A 468 -3.10 -18.56 23.67
CA LEU A 468 -3.09 -17.36 24.49
C LEU A 468 -1.74 -17.25 25.21
N LYS A 469 -1.10 -16.10 25.14
CA LYS A 469 0.15 -15.76 25.83
C LYS A 469 -0.06 -14.48 26.63
N ILE A 470 0.19 -14.53 27.93
CA ILE A 470 0.16 -13.35 28.81
C ILE A 470 1.53 -12.67 28.74
N VAL A 471 1.54 -11.35 28.59
CA VAL A 471 2.70 -10.49 28.46
C VAL A 471 2.79 -9.53 29.63
#